data_807d004035c62c5b4fbcb6d9fc32a8e0
#
_entry.id   807d004035c62c5b4fbcb6d9fc32a8e0
#
_cell.length_a   1.000
_cell.length_b   1.000
_cell.length_c   1.000
_cell.angle_alpha   90.00
_cell.angle_beta   90.00
_cell.angle_gamma   90.00
#
_symmetry.space_group_name_H-M   'P 1'
#
loop_
_entity.id
_entity.type
_entity.pdbx_description
1 polymer ?
#
loop_
_entity_poly.entity_id
_entity_poly.type
_entity_poly.pdbx_seq_one_letter_code
_entity_poly.pdbx_strand_id
1 'polypeptide(L)'
;MSSPVIHILNGDALGDQFPKDLPGETLVFRECLIEGPRKEVEFEAFFTSRAAYLSDTYDPTIKESYSQELSIPLMKVVTDLKPSEVVLWFEEDLFCQANFWFVCHFLLSSGYRGKVSWAKPSGTARYNFGLLSKESLMAVFEDRLPVDIAKITLLWQASSVNDSDELIRLVEGITDLSEYIIPAALAYRDMNTSTIEQSRPYLSLLEITKTQKTTHFGKAFMAFCKKEAVYGFGDIQVKRIFDKVVAHEN
;
A
#
# COMPACT_ATOMS: atom_id res chain seq x y z
N MET A 1 -18.33 -16.90 -22.94
CA MET A 1 -16.98 -16.35 -22.75
C MET A 1 -16.74 -16.32 -21.24
N SER A 2 -15.61 -16.82 -20.77
CA SER A 2 -15.27 -16.72 -19.33
C SER A 2 -15.11 -15.22 -18.99
N SER A 3 -15.70 -14.79 -17.88
CA SER A 3 -15.52 -13.41 -17.41
C SER A 3 -14.03 -13.14 -17.17
N PRO A 4 -13.52 -11.94 -17.51
CA PRO A 4 -12.09 -11.65 -17.42
C PRO A 4 -11.56 -11.72 -15.98
N VAL A 5 -10.26 -11.94 -15.84
CA VAL A 5 -9.51 -11.75 -14.59
C VAL A 5 -8.86 -10.37 -14.67
N ILE A 6 -8.89 -9.62 -13.58
CA ILE A 6 -8.21 -8.33 -13.48
C ILE A 6 -7.13 -8.41 -12.41
N HIS A 7 -5.90 -8.05 -12.76
CA HIS A 7 -4.77 -7.92 -11.84
C HIS A 7 -4.61 -6.46 -11.44
N ILE A 8 -4.74 -6.14 -10.16
CA ILE A 8 -4.43 -4.82 -9.61
C ILE A 8 -3.04 -4.87 -8.98
N LEU A 9 -2.10 -4.13 -9.56
CA LEU A 9 -0.68 -4.13 -9.21
C LEU A 9 -0.36 -2.89 -8.36
N ASN A 10 0.36 -3.05 -7.25
CA ASN A 10 0.79 -1.93 -6.42
C ASN A 10 2.05 -1.27 -6.98
N GLY A 11 1.87 -0.30 -7.87
CA GLY A 11 2.92 0.51 -8.44
C GLY A 11 3.55 -0.01 -9.74
N ASP A 12 4.29 0.88 -10.41
CA ASP A 12 4.85 0.66 -11.75
C ASP A 12 5.99 -0.36 -11.76
N ALA A 13 6.79 -0.43 -10.70
CA ALA A 13 7.91 -1.37 -10.63
C ALA A 13 7.47 -2.83 -10.80
N LEU A 14 6.31 -3.21 -10.25
CA LEU A 14 5.73 -4.51 -10.52
C LEU A 14 5.14 -4.59 -11.93
N GLY A 15 4.50 -3.50 -12.41
CA GLY A 15 3.94 -3.43 -13.76
C GLY A 15 4.97 -3.70 -14.86
N ASP A 16 6.17 -3.14 -14.72
CA ASP A 16 7.27 -3.29 -15.69
C ASP A 16 7.78 -4.73 -15.81
N GLN A 17 7.77 -5.50 -14.73
CA GLN A 17 8.23 -6.89 -14.70
C GLN A 17 7.10 -7.93 -14.77
N PHE A 18 5.83 -7.49 -14.83
CA PHE A 18 4.68 -8.38 -14.74
C PHE A 18 4.63 -9.39 -15.88
N PRO A 19 4.38 -10.69 -15.61
CA PRO A 19 4.36 -11.73 -16.64
C PRO A 19 3.23 -11.53 -17.64
N LYS A 20 3.57 -11.28 -18.91
CA LYS A 20 2.59 -11.08 -20.01
C LYS A 20 1.81 -12.36 -20.35
N ASP A 21 2.26 -13.51 -19.87
CA ASP A 21 1.63 -14.81 -20.11
C ASP A 21 0.55 -15.14 -19.08
N LEU A 22 0.39 -14.35 -18.02
CA LEU A 22 -0.74 -14.49 -17.09
C LEU A 22 -2.01 -14.03 -17.77
N PRO A 23 -3.09 -14.85 -17.71
CA PRO A 23 -4.36 -14.52 -18.34
C PRO A 23 -5.07 -13.41 -17.57
N GLY A 24 -5.47 -12.35 -18.25
CA GLY A 24 -6.23 -11.25 -17.67
C GLY A 24 -5.70 -9.88 -18.10
N GLU A 25 -6.33 -8.83 -17.58
CA GLU A 25 -5.92 -7.45 -17.80
C GLU A 25 -5.25 -6.91 -16.54
N THR A 26 -4.34 -5.95 -16.70
CA THR A 26 -3.61 -5.33 -15.59
C THR A 26 -4.05 -3.88 -15.39
N LEU A 27 -4.17 -3.48 -14.13
CA LEU A 27 -4.33 -2.10 -13.68
C LEU A 27 -3.23 -1.80 -12.66
N VAL A 28 -2.47 -0.73 -12.87
CA VAL A 28 -1.47 -0.28 -11.90
C VAL A 28 -2.11 0.71 -10.94
N PHE A 29 -2.09 0.39 -9.65
CA PHE A 29 -2.64 1.23 -8.59
C PHE A 29 -1.53 2.15 -8.04
N ARG A 30 -1.59 3.43 -8.46
CA ARG A 30 -0.59 4.46 -8.16
C ARG A 30 -1.07 5.36 -7.03
N GLU A 31 -1.06 4.85 -5.79
CA GLU A 31 -1.48 5.60 -4.61
C GLU A 31 -0.52 5.45 -3.43
N CYS A 32 -0.62 6.41 -2.51
CA CYS A 32 0.12 6.46 -1.25
C CYS A 32 -0.86 6.71 -0.09
N LEU A 33 -1.66 5.69 0.25
CA LEU A 33 -2.77 5.84 1.20
C LEU A 33 -2.36 5.77 2.68
N ILE A 34 -1.08 5.64 2.97
CA ILE A 34 -0.55 5.84 4.34
C ILE A 34 -0.52 7.31 4.74
N GLU A 35 -0.64 8.23 3.78
CA GLU A 35 -0.57 9.68 3.97
C GLU A 35 -1.74 10.40 3.30
N GLY A 36 -2.01 11.62 3.75
CA GLY A 36 -3.00 12.53 3.16
C GLY A 36 -4.45 12.22 3.53
N PRO A 37 -5.41 12.82 2.80
CA PRO A 37 -6.83 12.70 3.11
C PRO A 37 -7.37 11.29 2.86
N ARG A 38 -8.15 10.74 3.82
CA ARG A 38 -8.72 9.38 3.78
C ARG A 38 -10.17 9.30 4.22
N LYS A 39 -10.81 10.42 4.59
CA LYS A 39 -12.13 10.46 5.26
C LYS A 39 -13.30 10.76 4.34
N GLU A 40 -13.09 10.99 3.07
CA GLU A 40 -14.17 11.28 2.14
C GLU A 40 -15.08 10.05 1.96
N VAL A 41 -16.40 10.29 2.00
CA VAL A 41 -17.40 9.22 1.91
C VAL A 41 -17.65 8.83 0.45
N GLU A 42 -17.73 9.84 -0.44
CA GLU A 42 -18.00 9.63 -1.86
C GLU A 42 -16.68 9.47 -2.64
N PHE A 43 -16.59 8.44 -3.47
CA PHE A 43 -15.36 8.14 -4.21
C PHE A 43 -14.92 9.26 -5.15
N GLU A 44 -15.84 10.01 -5.76
CA GLU A 44 -15.49 11.15 -6.61
C GLU A 44 -14.78 12.25 -5.80
N ALA A 45 -15.33 12.60 -4.62
CA ALA A 45 -14.70 13.56 -3.71
C ALA A 45 -13.36 13.03 -3.19
N PHE A 46 -13.31 11.74 -2.84
CA PHE A 46 -12.08 11.08 -2.42
C PHE A 46 -10.98 11.20 -3.49
N PHE A 47 -11.24 10.76 -4.72
CA PHE A 47 -10.25 10.82 -5.80
C PHE A 47 -9.83 12.26 -6.14
N THR A 48 -10.75 13.22 -6.06
CA THR A 48 -10.43 14.64 -6.24
C THR A 48 -9.47 15.14 -5.16
N SER A 49 -9.74 14.83 -3.90
CA SER A 49 -8.88 15.23 -2.77
C SER A 49 -7.51 14.54 -2.82
N ARG A 50 -7.46 13.27 -3.26
CA ARG A 50 -6.23 12.53 -3.45
C ARG A 50 -5.36 13.11 -4.56
N ALA A 51 -5.95 13.40 -5.73
CA ALA A 51 -5.24 14.03 -6.85
C ALA A 51 -4.60 15.36 -6.42
N ALA A 52 -5.33 16.19 -5.69
CA ALA A 52 -4.80 17.44 -5.14
C ALA A 52 -3.64 17.19 -4.18
N TYR A 53 -3.82 16.30 -3.20
CA TYR A 53 -2.78 15.98 -2.21
C TYR A 53 -1.50 15.45 -2.86
N LEU A 54 -1.61 14.51 -3.77
CA LEU A 54 -0.45 13.90 -4.45
C LEU A 54 0.27 14.92 -5.33
N SER A 55 -0.50 15.78 -6.02
CA SER A 55 0.04 16.86 -6.84
C SER A 55 0.85 17.86 -6.00
N ASP A 56 0.30 18.27 -4.85
CA ASP A 56 0.96 19.24 -3.96
C ASP A 56 2.17 18.65 -3.24
N THR A 57 2.15 17.33 -2.99
CA THR A 57 3.14 16.67 -2.13
C THR A 57 4.28 16.03 -2.91
N TYR A 58 4.00 15.51 -4.11
CA TYR A 58 4.94 14.69 -4.88
C TYR A 58 5.27 15.30 -6.24
N ASP A 59 4.29 15.42 -7.15
CA ASP A 59 4.51 15.91 -8.50
C ASP A 59 3.28 16.65 -9.04
N PRO A 60 3.40 17.93 -9.41
CA PRO A 60 2.29 18.74 -9.93
C PRO A 60 1.56 18.13 -11.14
N THR A 61 2.23 17.29 -11.93
CA THR A 61 1.64 16.65 -13.12
C THR A 61 0.61 15.58 -12.77
N ILE A 62 0.65 15.03 -11.55
CA ILE A 62 -0.29 14.01 -11.09
C ILE A 62 -1.74 14.48 -11.17
N LYS A 63 -2.02 15.76 -10.89
CA LYS A 63 -3.38 16.30 -10.90
C LYS A 63 -4.07 16.11 -12.26
N GLU A 64 -3.33 16.20 -13.34
CA GLU A 64 -3.87 16.08 -14.70
C GLU A 64 -4.03 14.62 -15.13
N SER A 65 -3.10 13.74 -14.72
CA SER A 65 -3.08 12.34 -15.14
C SER A 65 -3.91 11.42 -14.23
N TYR A 66 -4.11 11.77 -12.95
CA TYR A 66 -4.68 10.91 -11.92
C TYR A 66 -6.00 10.23 -12.33
N SER A 67 -6.91 10.99 -12.93
CA SER A 67 -8.21 10.44 -13.30
C SER A 67 -8.09 9.43 -14.44
N GLN A 68 -7.24 9.66 -15.43
CA GLN A 68 -7.04 8.77 -16.57
C GLN A 68 -6.22 7.52 -16.21
N GLU A 69 -5.26 7.66 -15.31
CA GLU A 69 -4.33 6.59 -14.96
C GLU A 69 -4.81 5.74 -13.79
N LEU A 70 -5.72 6.24 -12.93
CA LEU A 70 -6.16 5.54 -11.74
C LEU A 70 -7.67 5.50 -11.58
N SER A 71 -8.36 6.64 -11.33
CA SER A 71 -9.74 6.59 -10.85
C SER A 71 -10.71 6.04 -11.91
N ILE A 72 -10.59 6.44 -13.18
CA ILE A 72 -11.42 5.92 -14.27
C ILE A 72 -11.16 4.42 -14.51
N PRO A 73 -9.91 3.94 -14.68
CA PRO A 73 -9.64 2.52 -14.80
C PRO A 73 -10.15 1.70 -13.62
N LEU A 74 -9.97 2.17 -12.39
CA LEU A 74 -10.46 1.48 -11.21
C LEU A 74 -11.99 1.40 -11.17
N MET A 75 -12.68 2.49 -11.51
CA MET A 75 -14.15 2.49 -11.61
C MET A 75 -14.65 1.50 -12.67
N LYS A 76 -13.99 1.40 -13.82
CA LYS A 76 -14.36 0.45 -14.88
C LYS A 76 -14.31 -1.01 -14.44
N VAL A 77 -13.47 -1.37 -13.48
CA VAL A 77 -13.44 -2.74 -12.93
C VAL A 77 -14.83 -3.16 -12.44
N VAL A 78 -15.53 -2.27 -11.76
CA VAL A 78 -16.84 -2.57 -11.16
C VAL A 78 -18.02 -2.23 -12.06
N THR A 79 -17.92 -1.18 -12.90
CA THR A 79 -19.03 -0.75 -13.77
C THR A 79 -19.12 -1.54 -15.06
N ASP A 80 -18.01 -1.69 -15.77
CA ASP A 80 -17.97 -2.16 -17.14
C ASP A 80 -17.44 -3.59 -17.27
N LEU A 81 -16.26 -3.86 -16.67
CA LEU A 81 -15.56 -5.13 -16.86
C LEU A 81 -16.19 -6.26 -16.06
N LYS A 82 -16.66 -6.01 -14.85
CA LYS A 82 -17.32 -6.98 -13.96
C LYS A 82 -16.62 -8.35 -13.97
N PRO A 83 -15.31 -8.39 -13.65
CA PRO A 83 -14.52 -9.59 -13.77
C PRO A 83 -15.05 -10.71 -12.85
N SER A 84 -14.76 -11.97 -13.21
CA SER A 84 -15.04 -13.12 -12.34
C SER A 84 -14.10 -13.15 -11.13
N GLU A 85 -12.88 -12.64 -11.30
CA GLU A 85 -11.88 -12.55 -10.24
C GLU A 85 -11.07 -11.26 -10.36
N VAL A 86 -10.85 -10.61 -9.22
CA VAL A 86 -9.84 -9.55 -9.06
C VAL A 86 -8.69 -10.12 -8.24
N VAL A 87 -7.47 -10.06 -8.78
CA VAL A 87 -6.25 -10.50 -8.11
C VAL A 87 -5.46 -9.27 -7.68
N LEU A 88 -5.27 -9.13 -6.37
CA LEU A 88 -4.60 -8.01 -5.72
C LEU A 88 -3.14 -8.37 -5.47
N TRP A 89 -2.21 -7.64 -6.09
CA TRP A 89 -0.77 -7.84 -5.99
C TRP A 89 -0.16 -6.78 -5.09
N PHE A 90 -0.07 -7.09 -3.81
CA PHE A 90 0.39 -6.17 -2.77
C PHE A 90 1.34 -6.90 -1.82
N GLU A 91 2.42 -6.23 -1.43
CA GLU A 91 3.34 -6.72 -0.41
C GLU A 91 2.74 -6.63 1.01
N GLU A 92 3.46 -7.16 1.98
CA GLU A 92 3.03 -7.21 3.39
C GLU A 92 3.45 -5.97 4.20
N ASP A 93 4.16 -5.00 3.59
CA ASP A 93 4.54 -3.75 4.26
C ASP A 93 3.34 -2.79 4.39
N LEU A 94 3.46 -1.80 5.28
CA LEU A 94 2.39 -0.89 5.60
C LEU A 94 1.92 -0.04 4.41
N PHE A 95 2.86 0.41 3.56
CA PHE A 95 2.51 1.19 2.36
C PHE A 95 1.57 0.39 1.44
N CYS A 96 1.96 -0.85 1.15
CA CYS A 96 1.19 -1.75 0.31
C CYS A 96 -0.13 -2.15 0.97
N GLN A 97 -0.12 -2.41 2.27
CA GLN A 97 -1.30 -2.80 3.02
C GLN A 97 -2.35 -1.69 3.11
N ALA A 98 -1.97 -0.44 3.29
CA ALA A 98 -2.93 0.67 3.27
C ALA A 98 -3.66 0.77 1.92
N ASN A 99 -2.95 0.60 0.81
CA ASN A 99 -3.52 0.54 -0.53
C ASN A 99 -4.42 -0.70 -0.72
N PHE A 100 -3.99 -1.87 -0.25
CA PHE A 100 -4.75 -3.12 -0.28
C PHE A 100 -6.09 -3.00 0.47
N TRP A 101 -6.09 -2.43 1.69
CA TRP A 101 -7.31 -2.24 2.48
C TRP A 101 -8.29 -1.30 1.75
N PHE A 102 -7.79 -0.23 1.14
CA PHE A 102 -8.62 0.67 0.34
C PHE A 102 -9.22 -0.01 -0.89
N VAL A 103 -8.44 -0.77 -1.65
CA VAL A 103 -8.95 -1.44 -2.85
C VAL A 103 -10.04 -2.44 -2.48
N CYS A 104 -9.90 -3.18 -1.38
CA CYS A 104 -10.96 -4.06 -0.86
C CYS A 104 -12.22 -3.27 -0.48
N HIS A 105 -12.05 -2.13 0.21
CA HIS A 105 -13.15 -1.23 0.56
C HIS A 105 -13.85 -0.68 -0.70
N PHE A 106 -13.08 -0.23 -1.69
CA PHE A 106 -13.60 0.27 -2.96
C PHE A 106 -14.44 -0.80 -3.67
N LEU A 107 -13.91 -2.01 -3.84
CA LEU A 107 -14.61 -3.11 -4.49
C LEU A 107 -15.93 -3.45 -3.79
N LEU A 108 -15.91 -3.59 -2.46
CA LEU A 108 -17.10 -3.91 -1.67
C LEU A 108 -18.16 -2.80 -1.78
N SER A 109 -17.77 -1.56 -1.56
CA SER A 109 -18.66 -0.40 -1.52
C SER A 109 -19.24 -0.07 -2.90
N SER A 110 -18.50 -0.38 -3.97
CA SER A 110 -18.99 -0.27 -5.36
C SER A 110 -19.84 -1.45 -5.81
N GLY A 111 -20.16 -2.39 -4.91
CA GLY A 111 -21.07 -3.50 -5.22
C GLY A 111 -20.44 -4.68 -5.95
N TYR A 112 -19.11 -4.80 -6.04
CA TYR A 112 -18.45 -5.97 -6.59
C TYR A 112 -18.78 -7.23 -5.79
N ARG A 113 -19.06 -8.35 -6.50
CA ARG A 113 -19.46 -9.62 -5.88
C ARG A 113 -18.68 -10.83 -6.45
N GLY A 114 -17.68 -10.57 -7.32
CA GLY A 114 -16.80 -11.60 -7.84
C GLY A 114 -15.77 -12.06 -6.79
N LYS A 115 -14.95 -13.01 -7.19
CA LYS A 115 -13.86 -13.52 -6.35
C LYS A 115 -12.76 -12.45 -6.21
N VAL A 116 -12.21 -12.31 -5.00
CA VAL A 116 -11.01 -11.51 -4.75
C VAL A 116 -9.94 -12.42 -4.16
N SER A 117 -8.73 -12.29 -4.70
CA SER A 117 -7.57 -13.06 -4.24
C SER A 117 -6.38 -12.14 -4.02
N TRP A 118 -5.54 -12.48 -3.06
CA TRP A 118 -4.30 -11.77 -2.76
C TRP A 118 -3.10 -12.57 -3.23
N ALA A 119 -2.41 -12.07 -4.24
CA ALA A 119 -1.12 -12.54 -4.71
C ALA A 119 -0.03 -11.76 -3.96
N LYS A 120 0.62 -12.39 -2.98
CA LYS A 120 1.63 -11.77 -2.14
C LYS A 120 2.97 -12.49 -2.26
N PRO A 121 4.10 -11.78 -2.21
CA PRO A 121 5.39 -12.44 -2.13
C PRO A 121 5.57 -13.11 -0.76
N SER A 122 6.51 -14.03 -0.65
CA SER A 122 6.76 -14.77 0.58
C SER A 122 8.26 -14.84 0.92
N GLY A 123 8.56 -15.31 2.12
CA GLY A 123 9.95 -15.50 2.58
C GLY A 123 10.74 -14.19 2.61
N THR A 124 11.93 -14.18 2.02
CA THR A 124 12.81 -13.01 1.97
C THR A 124 12.30 -11.89 1.07
N ALA A 125 11.38 -12.19 0.16
CA ALA A 125 10.76 -11.24 -0.76
C ALA A 125 9.46 -10.62 -0.24
N ARG A 126 9.01 -10.94 0.97
CA ARG A 126 7.69 -10.54 1.54
C ARG A 126 7.36 -9.05 1.42
N TYR A 127 8.36 -8.18 1.32
CA TYR A 127 8.22 -6.73 1.20
C TYR A 127 8.73 -6.19 -0.14
N ASN A 128 8.98 -7.05 -1.15
CA ASN A 128 9.52 -6.57 -2.41
C ASN A 128 9.36 -7.58 -3.55
N PHE A 129 8.36 -7.38 -4.41
CA PHE A 129 8.20 -8.14 -5.65
C PHE A 129 9.40 -8.03 -6.58
N GLY A 130 10.16 -6.94 -6.53
CA GLY A 130 11.34 -6.72 -7.36
C GLY A 130 12.47 -7.74 -7.16
N LEU A 131 12.41 -8.56 -6.08
CA LEU A 131 13.33 -9.67 -5.85
C LEU A 131 12.92 -10.97 -6.56
N LEU A 132 11.73 -11.02 -7.16
CA LEU A 132 11.18 -12.22 -7.76
C LEU A 132 11.46 -12.27 -9.26
N SER A 133 11.78 -13.46 -9.77
CA SER A 133 11.82 -13.73 -11.21
C SER A 133 10.39 -13.84 -11.76
N LYS A 134 10.26 -13.82 -13.11
CA LYS A 134 8.98 -14.03 -13.79
C LYS A 134 8.34 -15.35 -13.39
N GLU A 135 9.11 -16.44 -13.29
CA GLU A 135 8.63 -17.75 -12.86
C GLU A 135 8.14 -17.73 -11.42
N SER A 136 8.82 -17.00 -10.54
CA SER A 136 8.40 -16.83 -9.16
C SER A 136 7.09 -16.02 -9.04
N LEU A 137 6.89 -15.00 -9.90
CA LEU A 137 5.64 -14.26 -9.96
C LEU A 137 4.47 -15.17 -10.44
N MET A 138 4.72 -16.07 -11.38
CA MET A 138 3.70 -17.04 -11.78
C MET A 138 3.35 -18.00 -10.63
N ALA A 139 4.32 -18.46 -9.86
CA ALA A 139 4.06 -19.27 -8.67
C ALA A 139 3.25 -18.49 -7.61
N VAL A 140 3.56 -17.21 -7.38
CA VAL A 140 2.75 -16.33 -6.50
C VAL A 140 1.30 -16.24 -6.97
N PHE A 141 1.05 -16.19 -8.28
CA PHE A 141 -0.31 -16.22 -8.82
C PHE A 141 -1.04 -17.54 -8.51
N GLU A 142 -0.37 -18.67 -8.67
CA GLU A 142 -0.98 -19.99 -8.38
C GLU A 142 -1.27 -20.14 -6.87
N ASP A 143 -0.40 -19.64 -6.01
CA ASP A 143 -0.51 -19.75 -4.56
C ASP A 143 -1.34 -18.62 -3.91
N ARG A 144 -2.06 -17.81 -4.72
CA ARG A 144 -2.83 -16.67 -4.23
C ARG A 144 -3.91 -17.05 -3.23
N LEU A 145 -4.03 -16.25 -2.18
CA LEU A 145 -4.94 -16.49 -1.06
C LEU A 145 -6.32 -15.87 -1.33
N PRO A 146 -7.44 -16.54 -0.98
CA PRO A 146 -8.76 -15.93 -1.04
C PRO A 146 -8.88 -14.78 -0.04
N VAL A 147 -9.60 -13.72 -0.42
CA VAL A 147 -9.80 -12.53 0.41
C VAL A 147 -11.28 -12.33 0.72
N ASP A 148 -11.62 -12.25 2.00
CA ASP A 148 -12.90 -11.74 2.46
C ASP A 148 -12.82 -10.19 2.51
N ILE A 149 -13.26 -9.55 1.41
CA ILE A 149 -13.18 -8.09 1.29
C ILE A 149 -14.03 -7.36 2.33
N ALA A 150 -15.05 -8.00 2.91
CA ALA A 150 -15.84 -7.38 3.96
C ALA A 150 -15.01 -7.21 5.25
N LYS A 151 -14.21 -8.21 5.61
CA LYS A 151 -13.30 -8.11 6.76
C LYS A 151 -12.20 -7.10 6.52
N ILE A 152 -11.57 -7.11 5.33
CA ILE A 152 -10.49 -6.16 5.01
C ILE A 152 -11.01 -4.72 4.92
N THR A 153 -12.24 -4.51 4.47
CA THR A 153 -12.86 -3.17 4.47
C THR A 153 -12.90 -2.53 5.85
N LEU A 154 -13.10 -3.31 6.91
CA LEU A 154 -13.08 -2.78 8.28
C LEU A 154 -11.71 -2.21 8.66
N LEU A 155 -10.63 -2.79 8.14
CA LEU A 155 -9.27 -2.27 8.37
C LEU A 155 -9.08 -0.89 7.74
N TRP A 156 -9.59 -0.69 6.51
CA TRP A 156 -9.62 0.64 5.91
C TRP A 156 -10.42 1.63 6.75
N GLN A 157 -11.61 1.26 7.20
CA GLN A 157 -12.46 2.13 8.01
C GLN A 157 -11.77 2.55 9.31
N ALA A 158 -11.19 1.62 10.06
CA ALA A 158 -10.45 1.93 11.28
C ALA A 158 -9.24 2.83 11.01
N SER A 159 -8.42 2.50 10.01
CA SER A 159 -7.23 3.27 9.65
C SER A 159 -7.58 4.67 9.13
N SER A 160 -8.68 4.85 8.40
CA SER A 160 -9.08 6.15 7.84
C SER A 160 -9.44 7.17 8.91
N VAL A 161 -9.85 6.72 10.09
CA VAL A 161 -10.15 7.57 11.27
C VAL A 161 -9.03 7.57 12.32
N ASN A 162 -7.89 6.95 12.00
CA ASN A 162 -6.73 6.81 12.88
C ASN A 162 -7.00 6.02 14.18
N ASP A 163 -7.91 5.05 14.13
CA ASP A 163 -8.17 4.14 15.24
C ASP A 163 -7.24 2.93 15.19
N SER A 164 -6.03 3.08 15.74
CA SER A 164 -5.00 2.05 15.71
C SER A 164 -5.33 0.83 16.58
N ASP A 165 -6.06 1.02 17.68
CA ASP A 165 -6.44 -0.07 18.59
C ASP A 165 -7.51 -0.94 17.94
N GLU A 166 -8.52 -0.32 17.34
CA GLU A 166 -9.54 -1.04 16.57
C GLU A 166 -8.94 -1.76 15.37
N LEU A 167 -8.00 -1.12 14.65
CA LEU A 167 -7.29 -1.74 13.53
C LEU A 167 -6.61 -3.07 13.95
N ILE A 168 -5.86 -3.06 15.07
CA ILE A 168 -5.18 -4.26 15.58
C ILE A 168 -6.20 -5.33 15.96
N ARG A 169 -7.24 -4.97 16.72
CA ARG A 169 -8.30 -5.88 17.12
C ARG A 169 -8.98 -6.56 15.93
N LEU A 170 -9.24 -5.79 14.87
CA LEU A 170 -9.85 -6.32 13.65
C LEU A 170 -8.94 -7.30 12.92
N VAL A 171 -7.64 -6.99 12.81
CA VAL A 171 -6.65 -7.89 12.16
C VAL A 171 -6.54 -9.21 12.91
N GLU A 172 -6.52 -9.21 14.25
CA GLU A 172 -6.49 -10.43 15.04
C GLU A 172 -7.72 -11.32 14.80
N GLY A 173 -8.86 -10.73 14.43
CA GLY A 173 -10.08 -11.44 14.03
C GLY A 173 -10.07 -12.04 12.61
N ILE A 174 -9.07 -11.74 11.78
CA ILE A 174 -8.94 -12.29 10.41
C ILE A 174 -8.02 -13.50 10.44
N THR A 175 -8.51 -14.64 10.93
CA THR A 175 -7.69 -15.82 11.25
C THR A 175 -6.80 -16.32 10.12
N ASP A 176 -7.25 -16.23 8.86
CA ASP A 176 -6.53 -16.81 7.72
C ASP A 176 -5.43 -15.91 7.14
N LEU A 177 -5.48 -14.57 7.42
CA LEU A 177 -4.55 -13.59 6.86
C LEU A 177 -3.84 -12.76 7.94
N SER A 178 -4.19 -12.93 9.22
CA SER A 178 -3.71 -12.08 10.31
C SER A 178 -2.18 -12.06 10.41
N GLU A 179 -1.52 -13.20 10.27
CA GLU A 179 -0.06 -13.30 10.37
C GLU A 179 0.69 -12.43 9.35
N TYR A 180 0.07 -12.16 8.19
CA TYR A 180 0.65 -11.33 7.13
C TYR A 180 0.34 -9.84 7.32
N ILE A 181 -0.82 -9.52 7.93
CA ILE A 181 -1.33 -8.14 8.07
C ILE A 181 -0.92 -7.52 9.42
N ILE A 182 -0.80 -8.29 10.50
CA ILE A 182 -0.42 -7.80 11.84
C ILE A 182 0.83 -6.92 11.83
N PRO A 183 1.93 -7.27 11.15
CA PRO A 183 3.13 -6.42 11.14
C PRO A 183 2.86 -5.01 10.61
N ALA A 184 2.04 -4.87 9.56
CA ALA A 184 1.66 -3.58 9.01
C ALA A 184 0.72 -2.79 9.96
N ALA A 185 -0.23 -3.46 10.61
CA ALA A 185 -1.11 -2.82 11.59
C ALA A 185 -0.34 -2.29 12.81
N LEU A 186 0.64 -3.04 13.30
CA LEU A 186 1.54 -2.60 14.38
C LEU A 186 2.42 -1.43 13.91
N ALA A 187 2.98 -1.49 12.70
CA ALA A 187 3.74 -0.40 12.12
C ALA A 187 2.87 0.87 11.96
N TYR A 188 1.60 0.72 11.57
CA TYR A 188 0.64 1.82 11.51
C TYR A 188 0.47 2.49 12.87
N ARG A 189 0.25 1.72 13.94
CA ARG A 189 0.15 2.25 15.31
C ARG A 189 1.42 2.97 15.72
N ASP A 190 2.59 2.38 15.48
CA ASP A 190 3.89 2.91 15.87
C ASP A 190 4.28 4.17 15.07
N MET A 191 3.64 4.40 13.91
CA MET A 191 3.78 5.61 13.11
C MET A 191 2.77 6.69 13.54
N ASN A 192 1.54 6.29 13.89
CA ASN A 192 0.43 7.20 14.16
C ASN A 192 0.40 7.65 15.62
N THR A 193 1.41 8.41 16.02
CA THR A 193 1.63 8.94 17.37
C THR A 193 1.20 10.41 17.48
N SER A 194 1.16 10.95 18.70
CA SER A 194 0.74 12.34 18.96
C SER A 194 1.64 13.37 18.28
N THR A 195 2.96 13.09 18.19
CA THR A 195 3.93 13.90 17.46
C THR A 195 4.85 13.00 16.64
N ILE A 196 5.42 13.54 15.56
CA ILE A 196 6.31 12.75 14.69
C ILE A 196 7.55 12.24 15.43
N GLU A 197 8.05 13.01 16.40
CA GLU A 197 9.24 12.70 17.20
C GLU A 197 9.06 11.45 18.06
N GLN A 198 7.82 11.07 18.35
CA GLN A 198 7.48 9.84 19.08
C GLN A 198 7.31 8.65 18.15
N SER A 199 7.21 8.87 16.84
CA SER A 199 6.98 7.79 15.89
C SER A 199 8.23 6.91 15.73
N ARG A 200 8.01 5.62 15.57
CA ARG A 200 9.11 4.66 15.32
C ARG A 200 9.96 5.01 14.10
N PRO A 201 9.40 5.47 12.94
CA PRO A 201 10.24 5.91 11.83
C PRO A 201 11.20 7.06 12.19
N TYR A 202 10.73 8.05 12.95
CA TYR A 202 11.58 9.14 13.41
C TYR A 202 12.68 8.66 14.37
N LEU A 203 12.32 7.89 15.38
CA LEU A 203 13.25 7.35 16.36
C LEU A 203 14.30 6.44 15.72
N SER A 204 13.90 5.63 14.74
CA SER A 204 14.83 4.80 13.97
C SER A 204 15.82 5.63 13.15
N LEU A 205 15.37 6.70 12.49
CA LEU A 205 16.27 7.60 11.76
C LEU A 205 17.21 8.35 12.70
N LEU A 206 16.71 8.81 13.85
CA LEU A 206 17.53 9.46 14.88
C LEU A 206 18.63 8.51 15.41
N GLU A 207 18.31 7.25 15.64
CA GLU A 207 19.29 6.23 16.04
C GLU A 207 20.32 5.98 14.94
N ILE A 208 19.86 5.87 13.68
CA ILE A 208 20.73 5.65 12.52
C ILE A 208 21.72 6.80 12.35
N THR A 209 21.26 8.06 12.39
CA THR A 209 22.12 9.23 12.24
C THR A 209 23.18 9.29 13.33
N LYS A 210 22.80 9.05 14.59
CA LYS A 210 23.71 9.02 15.74
C LYS A 210 24.72 7.87 15.66
N THR A 211 24.26 6.67 15.40
CA THR A 211 25.11 5.47 15.39
C THR A 211 26.11 5.50 14.25
N GLN A 212 25.66 5.89 13.04
CA GLN A 212 26.52 5.97 11.86
C GLN A 212 27.26 7.30 11.73
N LYS A 213 27.00 8.25 12.65
CA LYS A 213 27.56 9.63 12.62
C LYS A 213 27.43 10.25 11.23
N THR A 214 26.24 10.19 10.64
CA THR A 214 26.00 10.61 9.25
C THR A 214 24.84 11.58 9.13
N THR A 215 25.04 12.64 8.37
CA THR A 215 24.00 13.55 7.85
C THR A 215 23.74 13.33 6.36
N HIS A 216 24.31 12.26 5.78
CA HIS A 216 24.14 11.94 4.37
C HIS A 216 22.88 11.10 4.18
N PHE A 217 21.86 11.69 3.54
CA PHE A 217 20.55 11.08 3.36
C PHE A 217 20.61 9.66 2.76
N GLY A 218 21.34 9.44 1.65
CA GLY A 218 21.39 8.14 0.98
C GLY A 218 21.88 7.00 1.89
N LYS A 219 22.85 7.27 2.80
CA LYS A 219 23.30 6.27 3.79
C LYS A 219 22.21 5.98 4.82
N ALA A 220 21.57 7.04 5.34
CA ALA A 220 20.49 6.92 6.31
C ALA A 220 19.28 6.19 5.69
N PHE A 221 18.93 6.49 4.45
CA PHE A 221 17.84 5.84 3.71
C PHE A 221 18.07 4.32 3.55
N MET A 222 19.24 3.92 3.06
CA MET A 222 19.56 2.49 2.92
C MET A 222 19.51 1.74 4.26
N ALA A 223 20.01 2.36 5.33
CA ALA A 223 19.97 1.78 6.67
C ALA A 223 18.53 1.68 7.20
N PHE A 224 17.72 2.71 6.97
CA PHE A 224 16.30 2.73 7.33
C PHE A 224 15.53 1.63 6.60
N CYS A 225 15.62 1.54 5.28
CA CYS A 225 14.93 0.50 4.50
C CYS A 225 15.29 -0.91 4.96
N LYS A 226 16.55 -1.14 5.37
CA LYS A 226 16.97 -2.43 5.91
C LYS A 226 16.40 -2.70 7.31
N LYS A 227 16.36 -1.69 8.18
CA LYS A 227 15.91 -1.82 9.57
C LYS A 227 14.39 -1.84 9.69
N GLU A 228 13.72 -1.03 8.87
CA GLU A 228 12.30 -0.71 8.97
C GLU A 228 11.54 -1.08 7.68
N ALA A 229 11.91 -2.17 7.04
CA ALA A 229 11.31 -2.63 5.78
C ALA A 229 9.77 -2.77 5.85
N VAL A 230 9.23 -3.01 7.05
CA VAL A 230 7.79 -3.13 7.30
C VAL A 230 6.99 -1.88 6.94
N TYR A 231 7.62 -0.70 6.83
CA TYR A 231 6.91 0.53 6.44
C TYR A 231 6.71 0.65 4.93
N GLY A 232 7.59 0.06 4.10
CA GLY A 232 7.53 0.21 2.64
C GLY A 232 7.76 1.64 2.15
N PHE A 233 8.36 2.53 2.97
CA PHE A 233 8.53 3.94 2.64
C PHE A 233 9.50 4.16 1.49
N GLY A 234 9.09 4.99 0.53
CA GLY A 234 9.97 5.53 -0.50
C GLY A 234 10.91 6.63 0.04
N ASP A 235 11.78 7.07 -0.83
CA ASP A 235 12.80 8.08 -0.54
C ASP A 235 12.20 9.43 -0.08
N ILE A 236 11.11 9.87 -0.69
CA ILE A 236 10.45 11.14 -0.35
C ILE A 236 9.89 11.11 1.08
N GLN A 237 9.23 10.01 1.47
CA GLN A 237 8.70 9.87 2.84
C GLN A 237 9.83 9.86 3.87
N VAL A 238 10.85 9.04 3.63
CA VAL A 238 12.01 8.96 4.54
C VAL A 238 12.76 10.29 4.57
N LYS A 239 12.90 10.99 3.44
CA LYS A 239 13.57 12.29 3.37
C LYS A 239 12.90 13.34 4.25
N ARG A 240 11.56 13.41 4.22
CA ARG A 240 10.80 14.36 5.06
C ARG A 240 11.01 14.13 6.56
N ILE A 241 11.11 12.87 6.98
CA ILE A 241 11.39 12.53 8.38
C ILE A 241 12.85 12.82 8.71
N PHE A 242 13.77 12.44 7.84
CA PHE A 242 15.21 12.66 8.00
C PHE A 242 15.55 14.15 8.15
N ASP A 243 14.93 15.03 7.35
CA ASP A 243 15.18 16.48 7.44
C ASP A 243 14.76 17.04 8.81
N LYS A 244 13.67 16.54 9.40
CA LYS A 244 13.27 16.92 10.76
C LYS A 244 14.26 16.40 11.81
N VAL A 245 14.78 15.18 11.65
CA VAL A 245 15.80 14.63 12.56
C VAL A 245 17.06 15.50 12.54
N VAL A 246 17.56 15.83 11.34
CA VAL A 246 18.78 16.65 11.20
C VAL A 246 18.58 18.08 11.72
N ALA A 247 17.39 18.66 11.51
CA ALA A 247 17.07 20.01 12.00
C ALA A 247 17.02 20.09 13.54
N HIS A 248 16.65 19.02 14.23
CA HIS A 248 16.60 18.97 15.69
C HIS A 248 17.99 18.70 16.32
N GLU A 249 18.95 18.15 15.57
CA GLU A 249 20.30 17.86 16.07
C GLU A 249 21.29 19.04 15.88
N ASN A 250 20.89 20.07 15.14
CA ASN A 250 21.65 21.32 14.93
C ASN A 250 21.12 22.46 15.81
#